data_ab439715d2c3f34db0a544af0e147e17
#
_entry.id   ab439715d2c3f34db0a544af0e147e17
#
_cell.length_a   1.000
_cell.length_b   1.000
_cell.length_c   1.000
_cell.angle_alpha   90.00
_cell.angle_beta   90.00
_cell.angle_gamma   90.00
#
_symmetry.space_group_name_H-M   'P 1'
#
loop_
_entity.id
_entity.type
_entity.pdbx_description
1 polymer ?
#
loop_
_entity_poly.entity_id
_entity_poly.type
_entity_poly.pdbx_seq_one_letter_code
_entity_poly.pdbx_strand_id
1 'polypeptide(L)'
;LVINSRTLPRLPWVSLIAQKKAVILRDEQLVTSNFYDMRESGGQMQLRVNALGPGYVYLDGEAINTWEGHLPRLLFFFALDRPVVTRSEICQAFWPDLENDQAVNVFHVTKRRLHKALNFDVLVHDGGYYRVNPEVAVQHDITEFVGALVRGRMPETEDKASAWQKAIDLYRGPFLQGHSDQWIVERRAQYQQGYLEALSEMARIRLAEGRQEHALGLLLRAVGENDRYEPIHRQIMQLYADLGRRSEAAAHYQNLLDQLKQEGKTPEAETQTLYTAIIS
;
A
#
# COMPACT_ATOMS: atom_id res chain seq x y z
N LEU A 1 -7.71 -9.47 -22.32
CA LEU A 1 -8.98 -8.94 -22.86
C LEU A 1 -9.13 -7.51 -22.34
N VAL A 2 -9.20 -6.55 -23.25
CA VAL A 2 -9.49 -5.15 -22.91
C VAL A 2 -10.98 -4.92 -23.18
N ILE A 3 -11.72 -4.50 -22.15
CA ILE A 3 -13.13 -4.16 -22.26
C ILE A 3 -13.24 -2.66 -22.04
N ASN A 4 -13.60 -1.92 -23.09
CA ASN A 4 -13.93 -0.50 -22.99
C ASN A 4 -15.45 -0.36 -22.84
N SER A 5 -15.91 0.14 -21.70
CA SER A 5 -17.35 0.28 -21.43
C SER A 5 -17.61 1.47 -20.51
N ARG A 6 -18.68 2.22 -20.80
CA ARG A 6 -19.16 3.33 -19.94
C ARG A 6 -19.78 2.84 -18.64
N THR A 7 -20.18 1.57 -18.58
CA THR A 7 -20.71 0.92 -17.37
C THR A 7 -19.92 -0.37 -17.13
N LEU A 8 -19.68 -0.71 -15.86
CA LEU A 8 -19.02 -1.97 -15.52
C LEU A 8 -19.87 -3.15 -16.01
N PRO A 9 -19.36 -4.00 -16.93
CA PRO A 9 -20.08 -5.20 -17.35
C PRO A 9 -20.31 -6.13 -16.15
N ARG A 10 -21.32 -7.01 -16.23
CA ARG A 10 -21.62 -8.00 -15.19
C ARG A 10 -20.57 -9.11 -15.18
N LEU A 11 -19.44 -8.83 -14.55
CA LEU A 11 -18.34 -9.77 -14.34
C LEU A 11 -18.01 -9.82 -12.83
N PRO A 12 -17.43 -10.90 -12.33
CA PRO A 12 -17.01 -11.01 -10.94
C PRO A 12 -15.72 -10.21 -10.70
N TRP A 13 -15.80 -8.88 -10.82
CA TRP A 13 -14.67 -7.95 -10.78
C TRP A 13 -13.82 -8.10 -9.55
N VAL A 14 -14.45 -8.23 -8.37
CA VAL A 14 -13.73 -8.37 -7.09
C VAL A 14 -12.82 -9.60 -7.13
N SER A 15 -13.34 -10.72 -7.62
CA SER A 15 -12.57 -11.97 -7.74
C SER A 15 -11.45 -11.85 -8.79
N LEU A 16 -11.74 -11.20 -9.92
CA LEU A 16 -10.75 -11.03 -11.00
C LEU A 16 -9.62 -10.09 -10.62
N ILE A 17 -9.92 -9.01 -9.90
CA ILE A 17 -8.92 -8.06 -9.39
C ILE A 17 -8.10 -8.72 -8.28
N ALA A 18 -8.73 -9.41 -7.34
CA ALA A 18 -8.05 -10.13 -6.26
C ALA A 18 -7.11 -11.22 -6.79
N GLN A 19 -7.48 -11.87 -7.91
CA GLN A 19 -6.64 -12.86 -8.59
C GLN A 19 -5.61 -12.24 -9.54
N LYS A 20 -5.46 -10.92 -9.59
CA LYS A 20 -4.60 -10.18 -10.54
C LYS A 20 -4.94 -10.45 -12.03
N LYS A 21 -6.15 -10.90 -12.32
CA LYS A 21 -6.64 -11.22 -13.68
C LYS A 21 -7.35 -10.07 -14.36
N ALA A 22 -7.67 -9.00 -13.63
CA ALA A 22 -8.27 -7.79 -14.18
C ALA A 22 -7.76 -6.55 -13.45
N VAL A 23 -7.65 -5.46 -14.20
CA VAL A 23 -7.39 -4.11 -13.69
C VAL A 23 -8.48 -3.22 -14.28
N ILE A 24 -9.11 -2.42 -13.43
CA ILE A 24 -10.05 -1.39 -13.89
C ILE A 24 -9.25 -0.11 -14.09
N LEU A 25 -9.07 0.29 -15.35
CA LEU A 25 -8.53 1.60 -15.71
C LEU A 25 -9.70 2.56 -15.90
N ARG A 26 -9.70 3.69 -15.22
CA ARG A 26 -10.65 4.79 -15.45
C ARG A 26 -10.08 5.73 -16.49
N ASP A 27 -10.94 6.50 -17.17
CA ASP A 27 -10.50 7.48 -18.19
C ASP A 27 -9.45 8.47 -17.65
N GLU A 28 -9.53 8.84 -16.37
CA GLU A 28 -8.55 9.69 -15.68
C GLU A 28 -7.16 9.00 -15.51
N GLN A 29 -7.09 7.69 -15.59
CA GLN A 29 -5.85 6.90 -15.51
C GLN A 29 -5.23 6.62 -16.88
N LEU A 30 -5.99 6.85 -17.97
CA LEU A 30 -5.53 6.68 -19.35
C LEU A 30 -4.87 7.96 -19.90
N VAL A 31 -5.07 9.10 -19.25
CA VAL A 31 -4.43 10.37 -19.64
C VAL A 31 -3.07 10.49 -18.94
N THR A 32 -2.05 10.00 -19.58
CA THR A 32 -0.65 9.97 -19.10
C THR A 32 0.09 11.29 -19.28
N SER A 33 -0.55 12.43 -19.24
CA SER A 33 0.20 13.69 -19.25
C SER A 33 -0.63 14.78 -18.63
N ASN A 34 -0.11 15.43 -17.65
CA ASN A 34 -0.55 16.67 -17.00
C ASN A 34 -1.15 16.55 -15.60
N PHE A 35 -0.49 15.81 -14.72
CA PHE A 35 -0.69 15.99 -13.26
C PHE A 35 -0.19 17.38 -12.75
N TYR A 36 0.38 18.20 -13.62
CA TYR A 36 0.94 19.51 -13.25
C TYR A 36 0.12 20.72 -13.69
N ASP A 37 -0.98 20.55 -14.45
CA ASP A 37 -1.83 21.66 -14.91
C ASP A 37 -3.15 21.78 -14.13
N MET A 38 -3.10 21.58 -12.80
CA MET A 38 -4.27 21.80 -11.91
C MET A 38 -4.36 23.22 -11.36
N ARG A 39 -4.05 24.23 -12.16
CA ARG A 39 -4.23 25.64 -11.74
C ARG A 39 -5.48 26.34 -12.28
N GLU A 40 -6.33 25.64 -13.03
CA GLU A 40 -7.57 26.25 -13.56
C GLU A 40 -8.81 25.35 -13.46
N SER A 41 -9.00 24.64 -12.35
CA SER A 41 -10.30 24.01 -12.05
C SER A 41 -11.00 24.84 -10.98
N GLY A 42 -11.88 25.72 -11.41
CA GLY A 42 -12.72 26.49 -10.50
C GLY A 42 -13.51 25.57 -9.56
N GLY A 43 -13.29 25.67 -8.26
CA GLY A 43 -14.24 25.29 -7.22
C GLY A 43 -14.52 23.80 -6.96
N GLN A 44 -13.79 22.86 -7.53
CA GLN A 44 -13.99 21.43 -7.20
C GLN A 44 -13.32 21.10 -5.86
N MET A 45 -14.09 20.55 -4.90
CA MET A 45 -13.58 20.10 -3.61
C MET A 45 -12.49 19.05 -3.81
N GLN A 46 -11.34 19.27 -3.16
CA GLN A 46 -10.19 18.39 -3.27
C GLN A 46 -9.94 17.66 -1.95
N LEU A 47 -10.07 16.35 -1.97
CA LEU A 47 -9.65 15.48 -0.88
C LEU A 47 -8.24 14.95 -1.11
N ARG A 48 -7.36 15.15 -0.13
CA ARG A 48 -6.08 14.46 -0.06
C ARG A 48 -6.12 13.43 1.07
N VAL A 49 -5.77 12.19 0.74
CA VAL A 49 -5.88 11.05 1.64
C VAL A 49 -4.52 10.36 1.75
N ASN A 50 -4.00 10.30 2.96
CA ASN A 50 -2.73 9.65 3.28
C ASN A 50 -3.04 8.43 4.15
N ALA A 51 -3.12 7.26 3.55
CA ALA A 51 -3.44 5.99 4.21
C ALA A 51 -2.20 5.17 4.58
N LEU A 52 -1.05 5.41 3.93
CA LEU A 52 0.23 4.82 4.27
C LEU A 52 0.83 5.54 5.49
N GLY A 53 0.47 5.06 6.66
CA GLY A 53 0.72 5.61 7.98
C GLY A 53 -0.55 5.62 8.84
N PRO A 54 -0.71 6.58 9.79
CA PRO A 54 -1.85 6.62 10.71
C PRO A 54 -3.21 6.88 10.06
N GLY A 55 -3.27 7.27 8.80
CA GLY A 55 -4.51 7.59 8.08
C GLY A 55 -4.98 9.03 8.31
N TYR A 56 -4.59 9.95 7.43
CA TYR A 56 -5.01 11.35 7.47
C TYR A 56 -5.87 11.70 6.25
N VAL A 57 -6.86 12.56 6.48
CA VAL A 57 -7.73 13.09 5.42
C VAL A 57 -7.71 14.61 5.50
N TYR A 58 -7.50 15.25 4.37
CA TYR A 58 -7.48 16.71 4.23
C TYR A 58 -8.54 17.11 3.21
N LEU A 59 -9.31 18.13 3.52
CA LEU A 59 -10.25 18.77 2.62
C LEU A 59 -9.72 20.19 2.31
N ASP A 60 -9.50 20.48 1.04
CA ASP A 60 -8.96 21.78 0.56
C ASP A 60 -7.71 22.24 1.34
N GLY A 61 -6.86 21.27 1.73
CA GLY A 61 -5.62 21.48 2.46
C GLY A 61 -5.73 21.44 3.98
N GLU A 62 -6.93 21.52 4.54
CA GLU A 62 -7.19 21.50 5.99
C GLU A 62 -7.40 20.07 6.49
N ALA A 63 -6.72 19.70 7.58
CA ALA A 63 -6.87 18.38 8.18
C ALA A 63 -8.25 18.20 8.83
N ILE A 64 -8.94 17.13 8.50
CA ILE A 64 -10.22 16.80 9.10
C ILE A 64 -10.00 16.15 10.46
N ASN A 65 -10.37 16.88 11.51
CA ASN A 65 -10.24 16.44 12.90
C ASN A 65 -11.61 16.22 13.59
N THR A 66 -12.70 16.39 12.85
CA THR A 66 -14.09 16.35 13.35
C THR A 66 -14.72 14.97 13.30
N TRP A 67 -13.92 13.91 13.31
CA TRP A 67 -14.41 12.54 13.27
C TRP A 67 -15.14 12.16 14.56
N GLU A 68 -16.39 11.77 14.45
CA GLU A 68 -17.17 11.18 15.55
C GLU A 68 -16.83 9.69 15.73
N GLY A 69 -15.70 9.41 16.38
CA GLY A 69 -15.11 8.07 16.50
C GLY A 69 -14.31 7.65 15.27
N HIS A 70 -13.77 6.43 15.28
CA HIS A 70 -12.92 5.92 14.21
C HIS A 70 -13.70 5.32 13.02
N LEU A 71 -14.89 4.77 13.24
CA LEU A 71 -15.68 4.04 12.22
C LEU A 71 -16.00 4.88 10.97
N PRO A 72 -16.43 6.16 11.05
CA PRO A 72 -16.70 6.95 9.86
C PRO A 72 -15.48 7.13 8.98
N ARG A 73 -14.31 7.36 9.59
CA ARG A 73 -13.04 7.47 8.89
C ARG A 73 -12.64 6.14 8.25
N LEU A 74 -12.76 5.03 8.97
CA LEU A 74 -12.45 3.70 8.44
C LEU A 74 -13.41 3.30 7.30
N LEU A 75 -14.69 3.64 7.39
CA LEU A 75 -15.65 3.43 6.31
C LEU A 75 -15.23 4.16 5.02
N PHE A 76 -14.71 5.38 5.15
CA PHE A 76 -14.20 6.13 4.01
C PHE A 76 -12.97 5.44 3.39
N PHE A 77 -11.99 5.04 4.19
CA PHE A 77 -10.82 4.30 3.70
C PHE A 77 -11.19 2.96 3.07
N PHE A 78 -12.17 2.26 3.64
CA PHE A 78 -12.67 1.01 3.09
C PHE A 78 -13.28 1.20 1.70
N ALA A 79 -14.05 2.27 1.50
CA ALA A 79 -14.65 2.62 0.22
C ALA A 79 -13.62 3.10 -0.81
N LEU A 80 -12.54 3.76 -0.38
CA LEU A 80 -11.43 4.14 -1.26
C LEU A 80 -10.61 2.94 -1.75
N ASP A 81 -10.45 1.95 -0.89
CA ASP A 81 -9.70 0.72 -1.20
C ASP A 81 -10.44 -0.19 -2.19
N ARG A 82 -11.73 0.05 -2.39
CA ARG A 82 -12.61 -0.74 -3.26
C ARG A 82 -13.35 0.15 -4.23
N PRO A 83 -13.29 -0.11 -5.56
CA PRO A 83 -13.96 0.73 -6.55
C PRO A 83 -15.48 0.75 -6.37
N VAL A 84 -16.06 -0.39 -5.94
CA VAL A 84 -17.46 -0.56 -5.58
C VAL A 84 -17.58 -1.58 -4.46
N VAL A 85 -18.55 -1.42 -3.56
CA VAL A 85 -18.78 -2.33 -2.44
C VAL A 85 -20.27 -2.40 -2.14
N THR A 86 -20.76 -3.60 -1.84
CA THR A 86 -22.14 -3.80 -1.41
C THR A 86 -22.31 -3.45 0.07
N ARG A 87 -23.55 -3.16 0.48
CA ARG A 87 -23.87 -2.96 1.90
C ARG A 87 -23.52 -4.21 2.73
N SER A 88 -23.78 -5.40 2.19
CA SER A 88 -23.47 -6.66 2.87
C SER A 88 -21.98 -6.81 3.13
N GLU A 89 -21.13 -6.53 2.14
CA GLU A 89 -19.68 -6.57 2.31
C GLU A 89 -19.19 -5.56 3.35
N ILE A 90 -19.76 -4.35 3.38
CA ILE A 90 -19.44 -3.37 4.44
C ILE A 90 -19.85 -3.91 5.80
N CYS A 91 -21.10 -4.38 5.95
CA CYS A 91 -21.59 -4.89 7.21
C CYS A 91 -20.77 -6.07 7.71
N GLN A 92 -20.41 -6.99 6.84
CA GLN A 92 -19.57 -8.14 7.17
C GLN A 92 -18.14 -7.74 7.58
N ALA A 93 -17.57 -6.71 6.95
CA ALA A 93 -16.22 -6.25 7.27
C ALA A 93 -16.12 -5.51 8.60
N PHE A 94 -17.19 -4.77 8.98
CA PHE A 94 -17.18 -3.90 10.15
C PHE A 94 -17.93 -4.47 11.36
N TRP A 95 -18.94 -5.28 11.13
CA TRP A 95 -19.84 -5.82 12.19
C TRP A 95 -20.21 -7.27 11.92
N PRO A 96 -19.22 -8.19 11.81
CA PRO A 96 -19.48 -9.59 11.47
C PRO A 96 -20.34 -10.31 12.51
N ASP A 97 -20.30 -9.86 13.77
CA ASP A 97 -21.00 -10.48 14.90
C ASP A 97 -22.42 -9.93 15.12
N LEU A 98 -22.85 -8.91 14.35
CA LEU A 98 -24.18 -8.34 14.45
C LEU A 98 -25.18 -9.02 13.53
N GLU A 99 -26.42 -9.15 13.99
CA GLU A 99 -27.54 -9.50 13.13
C GLU A 99 -27.68 -8.50 11.97
N ASN A 100 -28.09 -8.99 10.80
CA ASN A 100 -28.10 -8.18 9.57
C ASN A 100 -28.80 -6.83 9.71
N ASP A 101 -29.97 -6.80 10.34
CA ASP A 101 -30.74 -5.56 10.53
C ASP A 101 -30.03 -4.58 11.47
N GLN A 102 -29.36 -5.09 12.49
CA GLN A 102 -28.56 -4.28 13.42
C GLN A 102 -27.33 -3.71 12.71
N ALA A 103 -26.60 -4.52 11.96
CA ALA A 103 -25.44 -4.09 11.18
C ALA A 103 -25.82 -3.00 10.17
N VAL A 104 -26.95 -3.16 9.47
CA VAL A 104 -27.48 -2.16 8.53
C VAL A 104 -27.80 -0.84 9.23
N ASN A 105 -28.42 -0.87 10.42
CA ASN A 105 -28.71 0.35 11.18
C ASN A 105 -27.42 1.08 11.60
N VAL A 106 -26.42 0.33 12.10
CA VAL A 106 -25.13 0.90 12.48
C VAL A 106 -24.39 1.47 11.26
N PHE A 107 -24.47 0.82 10.13
CA PHE A 107 -23.91 1.32 8.87
C PHE A 107 -24.53 2.68 8.48
N HIS A 108 -25.85 2.82 8.53
CA HIS A 108 -26.51 4.09 8.20
C HIS A 108 -26.13 5.22 9.16
N VAL A 109 -25.99 4.92 10.45
CA VAL A 109 -25.50 5.89 11.45
C VAL A 109 -24.05 6.28 11.13
N THR A 110 -23.19 5.31 10.83
CA THR A 110 -21.79 5.54 10.48
C THR A 110 -21.64 6.38 9.20
N LYS A 111 -22.44 6.07 8.17
CA LYS A 111 -22.48 6.87 6.92
C LYS A 111 -22.93 8.32 7.19
N ARG A 112 -23.92 8.53 8.04
CA ARG A 112 -24.37 9.88 8.41
C ARG A 112 -23.27 10.67 9.15
N ARG A 113 -22.52 10.01 10.06
CA ARG A 113 -21.37 10.63 10.73
C ARG A 113 -20.24 10.94 9.76
N LEU A 114 -20.02 10.09 8.75
CA LEU A 114 -19.08 10.35 7.66
C LEU A 114 -19.47 11.61 6.87
N HIS A 115 -20.75 11.71 6.46
CA HIS A 115 -21.26 12.93 5.81
C HIS A 115 -21.07 14.18 6.69
N LYS A 116 -21.38 14.08 7.99
CA LYS A 116 -21.21 15.20 8.92
C LYS A 116 -19.75 15.65 9.05
N ALA A 117 -18.79 14.70 9.07
CA ALA A 117 -17.37 15.02 9.19
C ALA A 117 -16.82 15.74 7.94
N LEU A 118 -17.31 15.38 6.75
CA LEU A 118 -16.87 15.94 5.48
C LEU A 118 -17.76 17.07 4.96
N ASN A 119 -18.97 17.20 5.51
CA ASN A 119 -20.02 18.15 5.10
C ASN A 119 -20.54 17.96 3.66
N PHE A 120 -20.37 16.74 3.09
CA PHE A 120 -20.93 16.34 1.79
C PHE A 120 -21.02 14.82 1.68
N ASP A 121 -21.76 14.33 0.66
CA ASP A 121 -21.91 12.90 0.40
C ASP A 121 -20.72 12.34 -0.36
N VAL A 122 -19.68 11.94 0.38
CA VAL A 122 -18.49 11.29 -0.18
C VAL A 122 -18.74 9.83 -0.57
N LEU A 123 -19.74 9.18 0.04
CA LEU A 123 -20.12 7.80 -0.24
C LEU A 123 -21.53 7.75 -0.84
N VAL A 124 -21.61 7.54 -2.15
CA VAL A 124 -22.87 7.48 -2.89
C VAL A 124 -23.30 6.05 -3.16
N HIS A 125 -24.63 5.84 -3.23
CA HIS A 125 -25.24 4.56 -3.55
C HIS A 125 -25.79 4.60 -4.98
N ASP A 126 -25.39 3.65 -5.81
CA ASP A 126 -25.79 3.55 -7.19
C ASP A 126 -25.86 2.09 -7.62
N GLY A 127 -26.98 1.67 -8.21
CA GLY A 127 -27.15 0.32 -8.74
C GLY A 127 -26.98 -0.83 -7.74
N GLY A 128 -27.24 -0.60 -6.44
CA GLY A 128 -27.05 -1.61 -5.38
C GLY A 128 -25.66 -1.59 -4.74
N TYR A 129 -24.77 -0.72 -5.18
CA TYR A 129 -23.39 -0.60 -4.70
C TYR A 129 -23.14 0.77 -4.07
N TYR A 130 -22.20 0.81 -3.15
CA TYR A 130 -21.59 2.04 -2.63
C TYR A 130 -20.26 2.28 -3.30
N ARG A 131 -19.96 3.53 -3.59
CA ARG A 131 -18.69 3.99 -4.14
C ARG A 131 -18.36 5.39 -3.65
N VAL A 132 -17.12 5.77 -3.72
CA VAL A 132 -16.74 7.17 -3.50
C VAL A 132 -17.38 8.02 -4.58
N ASN A 133 -17.91 9.18 -4.18
CA ASN A 133 -18.58 10.10 -5.09
C ASN A 133 -17.62 10.55 -6.22
N PRO A 134 -17.92 10.26 -7.49
CA PRO A 134 -17.06 10.59 -8.62
C PRO A 134 -16.92 12.10 -8.87
N GLU A 135 -17.79 12.93 -8.31
CA GLU A 135 -17.69 14.40 -8.41
C GLU A 135 -16.63 14.99 -7.49
N VAL A 136 -16.06 14.19 -6.58
CA VAL A 136 -15.03 14.60 -5.64
C VAL A 136 -13.67 14.18 -6.15
N ALA A 137 -12.77 15.15 -6.35
CA ALA A 137 -11.39 14.87 -6.69
C ALA A 137 -10.65 14.31 -5.45
N VAL A 138 -10.19 13.07 -5.52
CA VAL A 138 -9.47 12.41 -4.43
C VAL A 138 -8.04 12.11 -4.85
N GLN A 139 -7.08 12.76 -4.19
CA GLN A 139 -5.66 12.38 -4.24
C GLN A 139 -5.41 11.35 -3.14
N HIS A 140 -5.12 10.13 -3.51
CA HIS A 140 -4.94 9.01 -2.57
C HIS A 140 -3.55 8.41 -2.72
N ASP A 141 -2.76 8.42 -1.65
CA ASP A 141 -1.39 7.93 -1.64
C ASP A 141 -1.28 6.44 -2.04
N ILE A 142 -2.28 5.61 -1.68
CA ILE A 142 -2.35 4.20 -2.12
C ILE A 142 -2.45 4.10 -3.65
N THR A 143 -3.30 4.90 -4.29
CA THR A 143 -3.45 4.88 -5.75
C THR A 143 -2.13 5.26 -6.43
N GLU A 144 -1.46 6.28 -5.91
CA GLU A 144 -0.16 6.70 -6.41
C GLU A 144 0.94 5.67 -6.15
N PHE A 145 0.96 5.07 -4.95
CA PHE A 145 1.89 4.02 -4.57
C PHE A 145 1.74 2.79 -5.47
N VAL A 146 0.52 2.26 -5.61
CA VAL A 146 0.26 1.11 -6.49
C VAL A 146 0.58 1.44 -7.95
N GLY A 147 0.24 2.64 -8.42
CA GLY A 147 0.60 3.10 -9.75
C GLY A 147 2.11 3.19 -9.96
N ALA A 148 2.87 3.60 -8.96
CA ALA A 148 4.33 3.62 -8.99
C ALA A 148 4.93 2.19 -9.06
N LEU A 149 4.42 1.24 -8.25
CA LEU A 149 4.83 -0.16 -8.31
C LEU A 149 4.55 -0.77 -9.70
N VAL A 150 3.35 -0.52 -10.25
CA VAL A 150 3.00 -1.02 -11.59
C VAL A 150 3.97 -0.49 -12.64
N ARG A 151 4.28 0.81 -12.64
CA ARG A 151 5.26 1.40 -13.57
C ARG A 151 6.65 0.80 -13.39
N GLY A 152 7.11 0.63 -12.16
CA GLY A 152 8.42 0.02 -11.89
C GLY A 152 8.56 -1.39 -12.44
N ARG A 153 7.48 -2.18 -12.45
CA ARG A 153 7.42 -3.55 -12.97
C ARG A 153 7.35 -3.63 -14.50
N MET A 154 6.84 -2.58 -15.16
CA MET A 154 6.69 -2.60 -16.61
C MET A 154 8.06 -2.61 -17.32
N PRO A 155 8.29 -3.53 -18.27
CA PRO A 155 9.57 -3.61 -19.01
C PRO A 155 9.88 -2.33 -19.79
N GLU A 156 8.85 -1.70 -20.35
CA GLU A 156 8.93 -0.55 -21.24
C GLU A 156 9.14 0.78 -20.50
N THR A 157 9.15 0.80 -19.17
CA THR A 157 9.36 2.03 -18.41
C THR A 157 10.81 2.48 -18.57
N GLU A 158 11.03 3.64 -19.17
CA GLU A 158 12.36 4.22 -19.40
C GLU A 158 13.05 4.59 -18.07
N ASP A 159 12.30 5.15 -17.11
CA ASP A 159 12.82 5.55 -15.80
C ASP A 159 12.19 4.72 -14.67
N LYS A 160 12.62 3.46 -14.55
CA LYS A 160 12.21 2.59 -13.44
C LYS A 160 12.68 3.08 -12.08
N ALA A 161 13.84 3.73 -12.03
CA ALA A 161 14.38 4.25 -10.79
C ALA A 161 13.45 5.31 -10.18
N SER A 162 12.93 6.24 -10.98
CA SER A 162 11.97 7.23 -10.53
C SER A 162 10.65 6.59 -10.04
N ALA A 163 10.16 5.56 -10.74
CA ALA A 163 8.94 4.85 -10.33
C ALA A 163 9.12 4.16 -8.98
N TRP A 164 10.22 3.42 -8.78
CA TRP A 164 10.54 2.78 -7.51
C TRP A 164 10.79 3.79 -6.38
N GLN A 165 11.52 4.89 -6.68
CA GLN A 165 11.75 5.96 -5.71
C GLN A 165 10.43 6.58 -5.26
N LYS A 166 9.50 6.87 -6.20
CA LYS A 166 8.18 7.39 -5.86
C LYS A 166 7.40 6.44 -4.94
N ALA A 167 7.45 5.13 -5.18
CA ALA A 167 6.82 4.15 -4.29
C ALA A 167 7.44 4.19 -2.88
N ILE A 168 8.78 4.27 -2.79
CA ILE A 168 9.50 4.37 -1.52
C ILE A 168 9.12 5.63 -0.75
N ASP A 169 9.00 6.78 -1.42
CA ASP A 169 8.71 8.07 -0.80
C ASP A 169 7.26 8.18 -0.30
N LEU A 170 6.33 7.49 -0.97
CA LEU A 170 4.93 7.44 -0.58
C LEU A 170 4.67 6.57 0.64
N TYR A 171 5.49 5.54 0.88
CA TYR A 171 5.33 4.65 2.03
C TYR A 171 5.93 5.26 3.30
N ARG A 172 5.09 5.95 4.07
CA ARG A 172 5.46 6.63 5.31
C ARG A 172 5.28 5.77 6.56
N GLY A 173 4.69 4.60 6.41
CA GLY A 173 4.42 3.64 7.47
C GLY A 173 3.34 2.63 7.08
N PRO A 174 3.06 1.66 7.94
CA PRO A 174 2.05 0.64 7.69
C PRO A 174 0.66 1.23 7.41
N PHE A 175 -0.05 0.67 6.45
CA PHE A 175 -1.40 1.09 6.10
C PHE A 175 -2.30 1.15 7.33
N LEU A 176 -2.94 2.31 7.56
CA LEU A 176 -3.80 2.63 8.70
C LEU A 176 -3.18 2.14 10.03
N GLN A 177 -1.97 2.60 10.31
CA GLN A 177 -1.22 2.23 11.50
C GLN A 177 -2.04 2.45 12.78
N GLY A 178 -2.00 1.46 13.68
CA GLY A 178 -2.76 1.50 14.94
C GLY A 178 -4.15 0.87 14.87
N HIS A 179 -4.64 0.46 13.69
CA HIS A 179 -5.89 -0.27 13.53
C HIS A 179 -5.61 -1.76 13.27
N SER A 180 -6.49 -2.64 13.81
CA SER A 180 -6.33 -4.11 13.76
C SER A 180 -7.50 -4.84 13.09
N ASP A 181 -8.41 -4.12 12.43
CA ASP A 181 -9.49 -4.72 11.65
C ASP A 181 -8.92 -5.67 10.59
N GLN A 182 -9.54 -6.83 10.40
CA GLN A 182 -8.98 -7.89 9.55
C GLN A 182 -8.66 -7.40 8.13
N TRP A 183 -9.57 -6.63 7.51
CA TRP A 183 -9.36 -6.09 6.17
C TRP A 183 -8.17 -5.13 6.09
N ILE A 184 -7.87 -4.41 7.20
CA ILE A 184 -6.71 -3.51 7.29
C ILE A 184 -5.43 -4.33 7.37
N VAL A 185 -5.42 -5.38 8.20
CA VAL A 185 -4.26 -6.28 8.37
C VAL A 185 -3.88 -6.94 7.05
N GLU A 186 -4.87 -7.44 6.30
CA GLU A 186 -4.68 -8.06 4.99
C GLU A 186 -4.09 -7.07 3.98
N ARG A 187 -4.63 -5.84 3.92
CA ARG A 187 -4.12 -4.80 3.03
C ARG A 187 -2.74 -4.29 3.43
N ARG A 188 -2.50 -4.17 4.73
CA ARG A 188 -1.18 -3.78 5.27
C ARG A 188 -0.09 -4.72 4.79
N ALA A 189 -0.31 -6.02 4.86
CA ALA A 189 0.64 -7.02 4.37
C ALA A 189 0.92 -6.88 2.87
N GLN A 190 -0.11 -6.61 2.06
CA GLN A 190 0.04 -6.39 0.62
C GLN A 190 0.86 -5.14 0.28
N TYR A 191 0.60 -4.02 0.96
CA TYR A 191 1.34 -2.77 0.71
C TYR A 191 2.77 -2.85 1.25
N GLN A 192 2.99 -3.50 2.40
CA GLN A 192 4.32 -3.79 2.90
C GLN A 192 5.14 -4.61 1.91
N GLN A 193 4.55 -5.66 1.32
CA GLN A 193 5.21 -6.46 0.29
C GLN A 193 5.61 -5.63 -0.92
N GLY A 194 4.74 -4.72 -1.39
CA GLY A 194 5.06 -3.79 -2.48
C GLY A 194 6.19 -2.82 -2.12
N TYR A 195 6.24 -2.37 -0.88
CA TYR A 195 7.31 -1.50 -0.40
C TYR A 195 8.67 -2.23 -0.33
N LEU A 196 8.69 -3.46 0.19
CA LEU A 196 9.89 -4.29 0.21
C LEU A 196 10.43 -4.59 -1.20
N GLU A 197 9.52 -4.84 -2.15
CA GLU A 197 9.87 -4.98 -3.56
C GLU A 197 10.52 -3.70 -4.11
N ALA A 198 9.93 -2.54 -3.82
CA ALA A 198 10.47 -1.26 -4.29
C ALA A 198 11.87 -0.98 -3.72
N LEU A 199 12.11 -1.29 -2.45
CA LEU A 199 13.43 -1.16 -1.82
C LEU A 199 14.45 -2.11 -2.46
N SER A 200 14.07 -3.37 -2.70
CA SER A 200 14.95 -4.38 -3.29
C SER A 200 15.31 -4.05 -4.74
N GLU A 201 14.33 -3.64 -5.55
CA GLU A 201 14.57 -3.26 -6.95
C GLU A 201 15.40 -1.97 -7.05
N MET A 202 15.16 -0.99 -6.18
CA MET A 202 15.99 0.20 -6.11
C MET A 202 17.42 -0.15 -5.68
N ALA A 203 17.61 -1.04 -4.69
CA ALA A 203 18.95 -1.51 -4.29
C ALA A 203 19.67 -2.17 -5.47
N ARG A 204 18.98 -3.00 -6.27
CA ARG A 204 19.56 -3.63 -7.48
C ARG A 204 19.99 -2.58 -8.51
N ILE A 205 19.20 -1.52 -8.72
CA ILE A 205 19.57 -0.43 -9.62
C ILE A 205 20.82 0.29 -9.08
N ARG A 206 20.89 0.60 -7.78
CA ARG A 206 22.04 1.27 -7.17
C ARG A 206 23.32 0.42 -7.24
N LEU A 207 23.21 -0.91 -7.11
CA LEU A 207 24.33 -1.82 -7.32
C LEU A 207 24.85 -1.78 -8.76
N ALA A 208 23.96 -1.79 -9.75
CA ALA A 208 24.33 -1.67 -11.16
C ALA A 208 25.03 -0.33 -11.50
N GLU A 209 24.70 0.74 -10.73
CA GLU A 209 25.36 2.05 -10.83
C GLU A 209 26.69 2.13 -10.05
N GLY A 210 27.12 1.07 -9.37
CA GLY A 210 28.30 1.05 -8.49
C GLY A 210 28.09 1.77 -7.15
N ARG A 211 26.86 2.09 -6.76
CA ARG A 211 26.50 2.81 -5.53
C ARG A 211 26.20 1.83 -4.39
N GLN A 212 27.20 1.07 -3.99
CA GLN A 212 27.06 -0.04 -3.04
C GLN A 212 26.53 0.40 -1.66
N GLU A 213 27.03 1.50 -1.10
CA GLU A 213 26.56 2.01 0.21
C GLU A 213 25.09 2.46 0.18
N HIS A 214 24.62 3.04 -0.94
CA HIS A 214 23.20 3.36 -1.12
C HIS A 214 22.33 2.11 -1.17
N ALA A 215 22.78 1.09 -1.89
CA ALA A 215 22.08 -0.20 -1.98
C ALA A 215 22.00 -0.86 -0.59
N LEU A 216 23.08 -0.84 0.17
CA LEU A 216 23.14 -1.35 1.54
C LEU A 216 22.10 -0.64 2.45
N GLY A 217 22.04 0.69 2.38
CA GLY A 217 21.05 1.47 3.14
C GLY A 217 19.60 1.10 2.82
N LEU A 218 19.27 0.84 1.53
CA LEU A 218 17.94 0.39 1.11
C LEU A 218 17.60 -1.01 1.63
N LEU A 219 18.55 -1.95 1.56
CA LEU A 219 18.36 -3.31 2.07
C LEU A 219 18.22 -3.34 3.59
N LEU A 220 19.01 -2.56 4.32
CA LEU A 220 18.87 -2.43 5.78
C LEU A 220 17.50 -1.85 6.17
N ARG A 221 16.98 -0.89 5.40
CA ARG A 221 15.62 -0.38 5.59
C ARG A 221 14.57 -1.45 5.33
N ALA A 222 14.77 -2.31 4.33
CA ALA A 222 13.86 -3.42 4.04
C ALA A 222 13.82 -4.45 5.19
N VAL A 223 14.96 -4.77 5.79
CA VAL A 223 15.04 -5.63 6.98
C VAL A 223 14.34 -4.99 8.18
N GLY A 224 14.45 -3.67 8.37
CA GLY A 224 13.73 -2.94 9.41
C GLY A 224 12.21 -3.05 9.31
N GLU A 225 11.67 -3.29 8.10
CA GLU A 225 10.24 -3.51 7.88
C GLU A 225 9.83 -4.99 7.99
N ASN A 226 10.71 -5.90 7.61
CA ASN A 226 10.51 -7.35 7.70
C ASN A 226 11.84 -8.05 7.98
N ASP A 227 12.11 -8.29 9.24
CA ASP A 227 13.33 -8.90 9.77
C ASP A 227 13.41 -10.43 9.57
N ARG A 228 12.40 -11.03 8.94
CA ARG A 228 12.30 -12.51 8.76
C ARG A 228 12.56 -12.98 7.34
N TYR A 229 12.74 -12.05 6.41
CA TYR A 229 12.91 -12.42 5.00
C TYR A 229 14.40 -12.66 4.69
N GLU A 230 14.88 -13.89 4.95
CA GLU A 230 16.28 -14.28 4.82
C GLU A 230 16.96 -13.92 3.48
N PRO A 231 16.30 -13.95 2.32
CA PRO A 231 16.93 -13.50 1.08
C PRO A 231 17.51 -12.07 1.11
N ILE A 232 16.86 -11.14 1.83
CA ILE A 232 17.41 -9.77 2.00
C ILE A 232 18.63 -9.79 2.92
N HIS A 233 18.60 -10.57 4.00
CA HIS A 233 19.76 -10.73 4.89
C HIS A 233 20.97 -11.30 4.14
N ARG A 234 20.77 -12.27 3.25
CA ARG A 234 21.83 -12.79 2.38
C ARG A 234 22.43 -11.71 1.48
N GLN A 235 21.60 -10.87 0.86
CA GLN A 235 22.09 -9.76 0.04
C GLN A 235 22.90 -8.76 0.87
N ILE A 236 22.48 -8.43 2.08
CA ILE A 236 23.21 -7.53 2.99
C ILE A 236 24.56 -8.14 3.37
N MET A 237 24.60 -9.42 3.76
CA MET A 237 25.85 -10.10 4.11
C MET A 237 26.83 -10.13 2.96
N GLN A 238 26.34 -10.47 1.75
CA GLN A 238 27.17 -10.46 0.54
C GLN A 238 27.71 -9.07 0.25
N LEU A 239 26.87 -8.05 0.36
CA LEU A 239 27.28 -6.67 0.07
C LEU A 239 28.29 -6.15 1.10
N TYR A 240 28.15 -6.51 2.37
CA TYR A 240 29.20 -6.24 3.38
C TYR A 240 30.52 -6.93 3.03
N ALA A 241 30.46 -8.18 2.57
CA ALA A 241 31.67 -8.90 2.15
C ALA A 241 32.33 -8.26 0.93
N ASP A 242 31.55 -7.85 -0.09
CA ASP A 242 32.04 -7.16 -1.29
C ASP A 242 32.68 -5.82 -0.97
N LEU A 243 32.22 -5.14 0.09
CA LEU A 243 32.80 -3.91 0.63
C LEU A 243 34.02 -4.15 1.53
N GLY A 244 34.44 -5.40 1.73
CA GLY A 244 35.54 -5.77 2.64
C GLY A 244 35.17 -5.69 4.12
N ARG A 245 33.88 -5.55 4.46
CA ARG A 245 33.32 -5.36 5.80
C ARG A 245 32.85 -6.67 6.40
N ARG A 246 33.74 -7.68 6.47
CA ARG A 246 33.40 -9.04 6.93
C ARG A 246 32.90 -9.09 8.37
N SER A 247 33.37 -8.21 9.24
CA SER A 247 32.92 -8.13 10.63
C SER A 247 31.45 -7.70 10.75
N GLU A 248 31.01 -6.77 9.88
CA GLU A 248 29.63 -6.36 9.85
C GLU A 248 28.72 -7.44 9.23
N ALA A 249 29.21 -8.16 8.22
CA ALA A 249 28.48 -9.33 7.71
C ALA A 249 28.26 -10.39 8.80
N ALA A 250 29.31 -10.67 9.59
CA ALA A 250 29.21 -11.62 10.71
C ALA A 250 28.27 -11.13 11.81
N ALA A 251 28.32 -9.87 12.18
CA ALA A 251 27.40 -9.26 13.16
C ALA A 251 25.96 -9.30 12.67
N HIS A 252 25.73 -9.02 11.38
CA HIS A 252 24.39 -9.09 10.78
C HIS A 252 23.81 -10.50 10.83
N TYR A 253 24.62 -11.53 10.53
CA TYR A 253 24.21 -12.93 10.65
C TYR A 253 23.88 -13.32 12.11
N GLN A 254 24.68 -12.89 13.08
CA GLN A 254 24.41 -13.17 14.49
C GLN A 254 23.07 -12.56 14.95
N ASN A 255 22.78 -11.33 14.53
CA ASN A 255 21.49 -10.69 14.82
C ASN A 255 20.32 -11.50 14.24
N LEU A 256 20.41 -11.93 12.98
CA LEU A 256 19.41 -12.81 12.35
C LEU A 256 19.26 -14.13 13.10
N LEU A 257 20.37 -14.77 13.46
CA LEU A 257 20.38 -16.02 14.20
C LEU A 257 19.68 -15.88 15.56
N ASP A 258 19.93 -14.79 16.29
CA ASP A 258 19.32 -14.56 17.59
C ASP A 258 17.80 -14.29 17.48
N GLN A 259 17.37 -13.58 16.44
CA GLN A 259 15.94 -13.39 16.14
C GLN A 259 15.24 -14.73 15.81
N LEU A 260 15.83 -15.54 14.93
CA LEU A 260 15.28 -16.85 14.58
C LEU A 260 15.22 -17.81 15.77
N LYS A 261 16.25 -17.79 16.65
CA LYS A 261 16.26 -18.62 17.87
C LYS A 261 15.15 -18.24 18.83
N GLN A 262 14.81 -16.96 18.99
CA GLN A 262 13.68 -16.52 19.82
C GLN A 262 12.35 -17.11 19.34
N GLU A 263 12.24 -17.41 18.05
CA GLU A 263 11.08 -18.06 17.44
C GLU A 263 11.19 -19.60 17.37
N GLY A 264 12.26 -20.18 17.89
CA GLY A 264 12.52 -21.62 17.79
C GLY A 264 12.88 -22.08 16.37
N LYS A 265 13.37 -21.17 15.52
CA LYS A 265 13.76 -21.44 14.12
C LYS A 265 15.27 -21.48 13.97
N THR A 266 15.72 -22.07 12.86
CA THR A 266 17.12 -22.07 12.41
C THR A 266 17.21 -21.37 11.06
N PRO A 267 18.35 -20.72 10.74
CA PRO A 267 18.54 -20.12 9.43
C PRO A 267 18.44 -21.15 8.30
N GLU A 268 18.00 -20.70 7.13
CA GLU A 268 18.01 -21.49 5.90
C GLU A 268 19.42 -22.00 5.57
N ALA A 269 19.53 -23.17 4.95
CA ALA A 269 20.82 -23.76 4.59
C ALA A 269 21.67 -22.84 3.68
N GLU A 270 21.02 -22.11 2.79
CA GLU A 270 21.68 -21.13 1.91
C GLU A 270 22.30 -19.98 2.71
N THR A 271 21.62 -19.50 3.75
CA THR A 271 22.09 -18.42 4.62
C THR A 271 23.30 -18.88 5.43
N GLN A 272 23.26 -20.10 5.96
CA GLN A 272 24.38 -20.69 6.70
C GLN A 272 25.62 -20.91 5.79
N THR A 273 25.37 -21.41 4.57
CA THR A 273 26.44 -21.64 3.57
C THR A 273 27.11 -20.33 3.19
N LEU A 274 26.32 -19.28 2.91
CA LEU A 274 26.84 -17.97 2.58
C LEU A 274 27.68 -17.41 3.73
N TYR A 275 27.19 -17.46 4.97
CA TYR A 275 27.91 -17.01 6.15
C TYR A 275 29.27 -17.71 6.27
N THR A 276 29.29 -19.05 6.15
CA THR A 276 30.53 -19.84 6.21
C THR A 276 31.52 -19.41 5.14
N ALA A 277 31.06 -19.15 3.92
CA ALA A 277 31.89 -18.67 2.82
C ALA A 277 32.49 -17.26 3.05
N ILE A 278 31.75 -16.38 3.74
CA ILE A 278 32.21 -15.01 4.02
C ILE A 278 33.29 -14.98 5.11
N ILE A 279 33.19 -15.84 6.14
CA ILE A 279 34.12 -15.84 7.27
C ILE A 279 35.38 -16.72 7.04
N SER A 280 35.32 -17.65 6.07
CA SER A 280 36.52 -18.41 5.64
C SER A 280 37.46 -17.55 4.78
#